data_8682821b4e337900f7ac66b02876e8dc
#
_entry.id   8682821b4e337900f7ac66b02876e8dc
#
_cell.length_a   1.000
_cell.length_b   1.000
_cell.length_c   1.000
_cell.angle_alpha   90.00
_cell.angle_beta   90.00
_cell.angle_gamma   90.00
#
_symmetry.space_group_name_H-M   'P 1'
#
loop_
_entity.id
_entity.type
_entity.pdbx_description
1 polymer ?
#
loop_
_entity_poly.entity_id
_entity_poly.type
_entity_poly.pdbx_seq_one_letter_code
_entity_poly.pdbx_strand_id
1 'polypeptide(L)'
;MKITSNNEDKRYMRYALNLAKRNLGNTGKNPSVGCVIVSKEKKIISAASTGLNGSPHAEKIAIEKSCADIEGATVYVTLEPCNHSGENPPCAELLVKEKISRVVISQKDDNPLVDGKGIKFLKDSNVIVDTGVLEEEANLINSGFLNRVKNGKPNINIKIASSADGKTALRDGKSKWITNDLSRKYGHRLRSTHDAILVGINTIISDNSKLNCRLNGLKNQSPVKVIVDSRLSIPLSANVLKI
;
A
#
# COMPACT_ATOMS: atom_id res chain seq x y z
N MET A 1 -22.64 -13.03 11.09
CA MET A 1 -22.36 -12.86 12.52
C MET A 1 -21.10 -12.01 12.62
N LYS A 2 -21.18 -10.73 13.06
CA LYS A 2 -19.97 -9.90 13.27
C LYS A 2 -19.28 -10.43 14.52
N ILE A 3 -18.16 -11.11 14.32
CA ILE A 3 -17.30 -11.53 15.42
C ILE A 3 -16.72 -10.24 16.02
N THR A 4 -16.96 -10.01 17.30
CA THR A 4 -16.30 -8.94 18.05
C THR A 4 -14.81 -9.25 18.07
N SER A 5 -14.06 -8.64 17.15
CA SER A 5 -12.61 -8.79 17.11
C SER A 5 -12.03 -8.40 18.47
N ASN A 6 -11.33 -9.34 19.09
CA ASN A 6 -10.62 -9.14 20.35
C ASN A 6 -9.63 -7.97 20.19
N ASN A 7 -9.41 -7.19 21.25
CA ASN A 7 -8.41 -6.12 21.25
C ASN A 7 -7.01 -6.59 20.81
N GLU A 8 -6.73 -7.85 21.04
CA GLU A 8 -5.48 -8.52 20.66
C GLU A 8 -5.38 -8.68 19.13
N ASP A 9 -6.44 -9.15 18.47
CA ASP A 9 -6.48 -9.26 16.99
C ASP A 9 -6.28 -7.89 16.33
N LYS A 10 -6.91 -6.85 16.87
CA LYS A 10 -6.71 -5.47 16.39
C LYS A 10 -5.27 -5.00 16.55
N ARG A 11 -4.58 -5.39 17.62
CA ARG A 11 -3.18 -5.02 17.87
C ARG A 11 -2.25 -5.64 16.82
N TYR A 12 -2.36 -6.95 16.57
CA TYR A 12 -1.53 -7.62 15.57
C TYR A 12 -1.88 -7.18 14.14
N MET A 13 -3.17 -7.02 13.85
CA MET A 13 -3.60 -6.52 12.54
C MET A 13 -3.10 -5.09 12.29
N ARG A 14 -3.11 -4.22 13.30
CA ARG A 14 -2.55 -2.86 13.17
C ARG A 14 -1.05 -2.90 12.89
N TYR A 15 -0.33 -3.87 13.44
CA TYR A 15 1.07 -4.05 13.10
C TYR A 15 1.24 -4.47 11.63
N ALA A 16 0.45 -5.44 11.15
CA ALA A 16 0.43 -5.82 9.74
C ALA A 16 0.07 -4.64 8.81
N LEU A 17 -0.95 -3.85 9.15
CA LEU A 17 -1.33 -2.65 8.42
C LEU A 17 -0.21 -1.60 8.37
N ASN A 18 0.54 -1.42 9.44
CA ASN A 18 1.69 -0.51 9.47
C ASN A 18 2.81 -0.98 8.54
N LEU A 19 3.05 -2.30 8.42
CA LEU A 19 4.00 -2.86 7.46
C LEU A 19 3.54 -2.59 6.01
N ALA A 20 2.27 -2.86 5.71
CA ALA A 20 1.67 -2.55 4.41
C ALA A 20 1.81 -1.05 4.08
N LYS A 21 1.43 -0.16 5.01
CA LYS A 21 1.50 1.29 4.83
C LYS A 21 2.91 1.82 4.56
N ARG A 22 3.93 1.24 5.20
CA ARG A 22 5.33 1.62 4.98
C ARG A 22 5.82 1.22 3.59
N ASN A 23 5.25 0.16 3.03
CA ASN A 23 5.67 -0.41 1.75
C ASN A 23 4.93 0.17 0.53
N LEU A 24 3.95 1.06 0.74
CA LEU A 24 3.27 1.76 -0.35
C LEU A 24 4.27 2.46 -1.28
N GLY A 25 4.05 2.33 -2.59
CA GLY A 25 4.93 2.85 -3.64
C GLY A 25 6.06 1.90 -4.06
N ASN A 26 6.22 0.74 -3.40
CA ASN A 26 7.24 -0.26 -3.73
C ASN A 26 6.68 -1.50 -4.44
N THR A 27 5.37 -1.67 -4.49
CA THR A 27 4.73 -2.92 -4.93
C THR A 27 4.32 -2.93 -6.41
N GLY A 28 4.63 -1.86 -7.14
CA GLY A 28 4.24 -1.73 -8.55
C GLY A 28 2.73 -1.82 -8.73
N LYS A 29 2.28 -2.75 -9.59
CA LYS A 29 0.86 -2.96 -9.87
C LYS A 29 0.12 -3.77 -8.80
N ASN A 30 0.84 -4.37 -7.85
CA ASN A 30 0.28 -5.26 -6.84
C ASN A 30 -0.11 -4.51 -5.57
N PRO A 31 -1.01 -5.06 -4.73
CA PRO A 31 -1.37 -4.45 -3.48
C PRO A 31 -0.20 -4.48 -2.49
N SER A 32 -0.16 -3.51 -1.60
CA SER A 32 0.75 -3.54 -0.47
C SER A 32 0.10 -4.31 0.68
N VAL A 33 0.61 -5.50 0.94
CA VAL A 33 0.11 -6.40 1.98
C VAL A 33 1.11 -6.48 3.13
N GLY A 34 0.62 -6.57 4.34
CA GLY A 34 1.39 -6.87 5.54
C GLY A 34 0.94 -8.19 6.14
N CYS A 35 1.89 -8.98 6.61
CA CYS A 35 1.66 -10.27 7.25
C CYS A 35 2.43 -10.33 8.57
N VAL A 36 1.77 -10.86 9.62
CA VAL A 36 2.36 -11.10 10.94
C VAL A 36 2.01 -12.51 11.39
N ILE A 37 2.99 -13.31 11.76
CA ILE A 37 2.83 -14.65 12.29
C ILE A 37 3.02 -14.62 13.80
N VAL A 38 2.04 -15.13 14.55
CA VAL A 38 1.99 -15.09 16.00
C VAL A 38 1.89 -16.51 16.54
N SER A 39 2.75 -16.88 17.49
CA SER A 39 2.76 -18.20 18.13
C SER A 39 1.52 -18.44 19.00
N LYS A 40 1.33 -19.68 19.45
CA LYS A 40 0.30 -20.08 20.43
C LYS A 40 0.43 -19.30 21.74
N GLU A 41 1.66 -18.94 22.13
CA GLU A 41 2.00 -18.14 23.32
C GLU A 41 1.88 -16.62 23.08
N LYS A 42 1.25 -16.21 21.94
CA LYS A 42 1.00 -14.81 21.59
C LYS A 42 2.26 -13.97 21.36
N LYS A 43 3.35 -14.61 20.95
CA LYS A 43 4.59 -13.93 20.56
C LYS A 43 4.66 -13.79 19.05
N ILE A 44 5.10 -12.63 18.55
CA ILE A 44 5.36 -12.44 17.12
C ILE A 44 6.59 -13.27 16.77
N ILE A 45 6.42 -14.25 15.88
CA ILE A 45 7.49 -15.10 15.34
C ILE A 45 8.14 -14.40 14.14
N SER A 46 7.32 -13.89 13.24
CA SER A 46 7.77 -13.27 12.01
C SER A 46 6.79 -12.18 11.55
N ALA A 47 7.32 -11.24 10.79
CA ALA A 47 6.50 -10.20 10.18
C ALA A 47 7.14 -9.72 8.87
N ALA A 48 6.32 -9.48 7.85
CA ALA A 48 6.77 -9.05 6.53
C ALA A 48 5.74 -8.17 5.82
N SER A 49 6.18 -7.51 4.77
CA SER A 49 5.32 -6.88 3.77
C SER A 49 5.62 -7.45 2.39
N THR A 50 4.72 -7.22 1.44
CA THR A 50 4.93 -7.55 0.02
C THR A 50 6.32 -7.12 -0.45
N GLY A 51 6.97 -7.94 -1.24
CA GLY A 51 8.30 -7.64 -1.81
C GLY A 51 8.28 -6.51 -2.85
N LEU A 52 9.45 -6.10 -3.28
CA LEU A 52 9.63 -5.07 -4.30
C LEU A 52 8.94 -5.50 -5.61
N ASN A 53 8.27 -4.56 -6.27
CA ASN A 53 7.45 -4.82 -7.47
C ASN A 53 6.31 -5.83 -7.26
N GLY A 54 5.95 -6.12 -6.00
CA GLY A 54 4.79 -6.94 -5.67
C GLY A 54 5.09 -8.43 -5.48
N SER A 55 6.35 -8.85 -5.53
CA SER A 55 6.75 -10.24 -5.34
C SER A 55 8.07 -10.32 -4.54
N PRO A 56 8.21 -11.33 -3.64
CA PRO A 56 7.21 -12.31 -3.18
C PRO A 56 6.07 -11.67 -2.37
N HIS A 57 4.98 -12.42 -2.15
CA HIS A 57 3.88 -11.98 -1.27
C HIS A 57 4.31 -11.94 0.20
N ALA A 58 3.61 -11.12 1.00
CA ALA A 58 3.94 -10.88 2.40
C ALA A 58 3.94 -12.18 3.23
N GLU A 59 2.97 -13.06 2.99
CA GLU A 59 2.82 -14.34 3.66
C GLU A 59 4.04 -15.24 3.41
N LYS A 60 4.46 -15.38 2.15
CA LYS A 60 5.64 -16.15 1.77
C LYS A 60 6.90 -15.62 2.47
N ILE A 61 7.11 -14.30 2.42
CA ILE A 61 8.28 -13.68 3.08
C ILE A 61 8.22 -13.89 4.59
N ALA A 62 7.02 -13.80 5.21
CA ALA A 62 6.87 -14.01 6.65
C ALA A 62 7.18 -15.46 7.04
N ILE A 63 6.74 -16.44 6.25
CA ILE A 63 7.05 -17.87 6.45
C ILE A 63 8.56 -18.10 6.31
N GLU A 64 9.19 -17.65 5.22
CA GLU A 64 10.61 -17.84 4.95
C GLU A 64 11.52 -17.17 5.99
N LYS A 65 11.08 -16.06 6.58
CA LYS A 65 11.80 -15.35 7.65
C LYS A 65 11.56 -15.91 9.05
N SER A 66 10.69 -16.89 9.19
CA SER A 66 10.42 -17.50 10.48
C SER A 66 11.66 -18.19 11.03
N CYS A 67 12.08 -17.79 12.22
CA CYS A 67 13.21 -18.41 12.92
C CYS A 67 12.76 -19.51 13.90
N ALA A 68 11.45 -19.79 13.97
CA ALA A 68 10.86 -20.76 14.88
C ALA A 68 9.75 -21.54 14.15
N ASP A 69 9.33 -22.65 14.74
CA ASP A 69 8.18 -23.42 14.26
C ASP A 69 6.91 -22.56 14.27
N ILE A 70 6.18 -22.60 13.18
CA ILE A 70 4.92 -21.87 12.98
C ILE A 70 3.69 -22.78 12.97
N GLU A 71 3.88 -24.10 13.19
CA GLU A 71 2.77 -25.04 13.30
C GLU A 71 1.79 -24.63 14.40
N GLY A 72 0.53 -24.50 14.05
CA GLY A 72 -0.55 -24.08 14.94
C GLY A 72 -0.54 -22.59 15.30
N ALA A 73 0.29 -21.77 14.62
CA ALA A 73 0.31 -20.33 14.79
C ALA A 73 -0.96 -19.65 14.24
N THR A 74 -1.13 -18.37 14.60
CA THR A 74 -2.13 -17.46 14.00
C THR A 74 -1.44 -16.50 13.03
N VAL A 75 -1.96 -16.37 11.82
CA VAL A 75 -1.47 -15.43 10.80
C VAL A 75 -2.45 -14.26 10.68
N TYR A 76 -1.93 -13.06 10.78
CA TYR A 76 -2.65 -11.80 10.52
C TYR A 76 -2.20 -11.25 9.19
N VAL A 77 -3.10 -11.09 8.24
CA VAL A 77 -2.81 -10.61 6.90
C VAL A 77 -3.81 -9.52 6.48
N THR A 78 -3.30 -8.46 5.86
CA THR A 78 -4.11 -7.28 5.56
C THR A 78 -5.04 -7.43 4.35
N LEU A 79 -4.79 -8.43 3.49
CA LEU A 79 -5.61 -8.77 2.33
C LEU A 79 -5.76 -10.29 2.26
N GLU A 80 -6.85 -10.75 1.68
CA GLU A 80 -7.13 -12.18 1.47
C GLU A 80 -5.96 -12.90 0.79
N PRO A 81 -5.45 -14.01 1.34
CA PRO A 81 -4.41 -14.82 0.71
C PRO A 81 -4.86 -15.36 -0.65
N CYS A 82 -4.02 -15.22 -1.66
CA CYS A 82 -4.34 -15.70 -3.00
C CYS A 82 -4.47 -17.23 -3.05
N ASN A 83 -5.38 -17.70 -3.94
CA ASN A 83 -5.61 -19.13 -4.21
C ASN A 83 -5.60 -19.41 -5.72
N HIS A 84 -4.76 -18.70 -6.47
CA HIS A 84 -4.54 -18.97 -7.89
C HIS A 84 -3.04 -19.18 -8.12
N SER A 85 -2.71 -20.11 -9.00
CA SER A 85 -1.33 -20.39 -9.39
C SER A 85 -0.82 -19.26 -10.28
N GLY A 86 0.32 -18.70 -9.91
CA GLY A 86 1.10 -17.75 -10.67
C GLY A 86 2.54 -18.25 -10.79
N GLU A 87 3.51 -17.35 -10.76
CA GLU A 87 4.94 -17.71 -10.69
C GLU A 87 5.32 -18.38 -9.35
N ASN A 88 4.49 -18.24 -8.33
CA ASN A 88 4.69 -18.82 -7.00
C ASN A 88 3.46 -19.64 -6.60
N PRO A 89 3.62 -20.65 -5.69
CA PRO A 89 2.49 -21.34 -5.09
C PRO A 89 1.53 -20.36 -4.42
N PRO A 90 0.21 -20.64 -4.44
CA PRO A 90 -0.79 -19.83 -3.77
C PRO A 90 -0.50 -19.64 -2.27
N CYS A 91 -0.66 -18.44 -1.75
CA CYS A 91 -0.40 -18.17 -0.33
C CYS A 91 -1.31 -19.00 0.59
N ALA A 92 -2.57 -19.23 0.19
CA ALA A 92 -3.50 -20.06 0.95
C ALA A 92 -3.00 -21.52 1.09
N GLU A 93 -2.44 -22.09 0.03
CA GLU A 93 -1.83 -23.44 0.06
C GLU A 93 -0.58 -23.49 0.95
N LEU A 94 0.27 -22.44 0.89
CA LEU A 94 1.45 -22.37 1.76
C LEU A 94 1.05 -22.35 3.23
N LEU A 95 0.03 -21.56 3.61
CA LEU A 95 -0.44 -21.48 4.99
C LEU A 95 -0.98 -22.84 5.50
N VAL A 96 -1.70 -23.59 4.65
CA VAL A 96 -2.17 -24.94 4.99
C VAL A 96 -1.00 -25.90 5.13
N LYS A 97 -0.03 -25.87 4.20
CA LYS A 97 1.17 -26.71 4.24
C LYS A 97 1.98 -26.51 5.52
N GLU A 98 2.08 -25.28 5.97
CA GLU A 98 2.76 -24.90 7.21
C GLU A 98 1.89 -25.15 8.47
N LYS A 99 0.74 -25.82 8.32
CA LYS A 99 -0.19 -26.21 9.40
C LYS A 99 -0.61 -25.03 10.29
N ILE A 100 -0.84 -23.87 9.70
CA ILE A 100 -1.37 -22.70 10.41
C ILE A 100 -2.77 -23.02 10.93
N SER A 101 -3.04 -22.76 12.22
CA SER A 101 -4.33 -23.07 12.83
C SER A 101 -5.40 -22.01 12.60
N ARG A 102 -4.99 -20.73 12.46
CA ARG A 102 -5.92 -19.60 12.31
C ARG A 102 -5.35 -18.53 11.39
N VAL A 103 -6.20 -17.98 10.52
CA VAL A 103 -5.87 -16.84 9.68
C VAL A 103 -6.88 -15.71 9.94
N VAL A 104 -6.38 -14.54 10.33
CA VAL A 104 -7.16 -13.34 10.54
C VAL A 104 -6.89 -12.40 9.36
N ILE A 105 -7.92 -12.10 8.61
CA ILE A 105 -7.87 -11.31 7.37
C ILE A 105 -8.52 -9.96 7.62
N SER A 106 -7.81 -8.88 7.28
CA SER A 106 -8.39 -7.55 7.41
C SER A 106 -9.47 -7.32 6.35
N GLN A 107 -9.13 -7.56 5.09
CA GLN A 107 -9.98 -7.26 3.94
C GLN A 107 -10.05 -8.45 2.98
N LYS A 108 -11.25 -8.74 2.48
CA LYS A 108 -11.46 -9.64 1.34
C LYS A 108 -10.92 -8.99 0.06
N ASP A 109 -10.36 -9.79 -0.85
CA ASP A 109 -9.90 -9.28 -2.14
C ASP A 109 -11.06 -9.24 -3.14
N ASP A 110 -11.39 -8.03 -3.63
CA ASP A 110 -12.42 -7.82 -4.66
C ASP A 110 -11.95 -8.25 -6.08
N ASN A 111 -10.73 -8.75 -6.22
CA ASN A 111 -10.22 -9.25 -7.49
C ASN A 111 -10.99 -10.51 -7.91
N PRO A 112 -11.64 -10.55 -9.09
CA PRO A 112 -12.40 -11.72 -9.56
C PRO A 112 -11.60 -13.05 -9.60
N LEU A 113 -10.28 -12.96 -9.67
CA LEU A 113 -9.40 -14.13 -9.59
C LEU A 113 -9.31 -14.70 -8.18
N VAL A 114 -9.49 -13.89 -7.15
CA VAL A 114 -9.40 -14.26 -5.72
C VAL A 114 -10.80 -14.35 -5.11
N ASP A 115 -11.50 -13.28 -4.98
CA ASP A 115 -12.92 -13.11 -4.59
C ASP A 115 -13.48 -14.16 -3.61
N GLY A 116 -12.83 -14.34 -2.47
CA GLY A 116 -13.23 -15.29 -1.43
C GLY A 116 -12.77 -16.72 -1.63
N LYS A 117 -12.07 -17.04 -2.72
CA LYS A 117 -11.57 -18.40 -3.00
C LYS A 117 -10.47 -18.81 -2.00
N GLY A 118 -9.61 -17.88 -1.60
CA GLY A 118 -8.59 -18.11 -0.59
C GLY A 118 -9.20 -18.40 0.78
N ILE A 119 -10.18 -17.60 1.18
CA ILE A 119 -10.95 -17.79 2.41
C ILE A 119 -11.65 -19.16 2.41
N LYS A 120 -12.30 -19.51 1.30
CA LYS A 120 -12.98 -20.79 1.15
C LYS A 120 -12.00 -21.96 1.28
N PHE A 121 -10.89 -21.92 0.53
CA PHE A 121 -9.87 -22.95 0.56
C PHE A 121 -9.31 -23.19 1.96
N LEU A 122 -8.99 -22.12 2.69
CA LEU A 122 -8.50 -22.20 4.08
C LEU A 122 -9.53 -22.89 4.99
N LYS A 123 -10.81 -22.49 4.90
CA LYS A 123 -11.90 -23.13 5.69
C LYS A 123 -12.10 -24.59 5.34
N ASP A 124 -12.10 -24.93 4.06
CA ASP A 124 -12.25 -26.31 3.57
C ASP A 124 -11.06 -27.19 4.02
N SER A 125 -9.92 -26.56 4.30
CA SER A 125 -8.71 -27.20 4.87
C SER A 125 -8.66 -27.19 6.41
N ASN A 126 -9.79 -26.93 7.09
CA ASN A 126 -9.92 -26.88 8.56
C ASN A 126 -9.10 -25.77 9.25
N VAL A 127 -8.72 -24.72 8.54
CA VAL A 127 -8.11 -23.50 9.14
C VAL A 127 -9.21 -22.58 9.65
N ILE A 128 -9.09 -22.08 10.88
CA ILE A 128 -10.01 -21.08 11.42
C ILE A 128 -9.77 -19.75 10.70
N VAL A 129 -10.81 -19.16 10.09
CA VAL A 129 -10.68 -17.89 9.34
C VAL A 129 -11.63 -16.84 9.89
N ASP A 130 -11.06 -15.75 10.36
CA ASP A 130 -11.77 -14.52 10.74
C ASP A 130 -11.50 -13.41 9.72
N THR A 131 -12.51 -12.60 9.42
CA THR A 131 -12.41 -11.52 8.41
C THR A 131 -12.96 -10.20 8.94
N GLY A 132 -12.54 -9.09 8.34
CA GLY A 132 -13.06 -7.75 8.63
C GLY A 132 -12.40 -7.03 9.81
N VAL A 133 -11.24 -7.51 10.28
CA VAL A 133 -10.51 -6.86 11.37
C VAL A 133 -9.77 -5.63 10.85
N LEU A 134 -10.21 -4.41 11.24
CA LEU A 134 -9.71 -3.13 10.74
C LEU A 134 -9.82 -2.97 9.22
N GLU A 135 -10.90 -3.45 8.63
CA GLU A 135 -11.15 -3.47 7.19
C GLU A 135 -11.09 -2.08 6.56
N GLU A 136 -11.67 -1.07 7.21
CA GLU A 136 -11.64 0.31 6.71
C GLU A 136 -10.20 0.84 6.57
N GLU A 137 -9.33 0.54 7.55
CA GLU A 137 -7.92 0.93 7.49
C GLU A 137 -7.19 0.23 6.33
N ALA A 138 -7.48 -1.05 6.07
CA ALA A 138 -6.93 -1.83 4.96
C ALA A 138 -7.38 -1.29 3.60
N ASN A 139 -8.68 -0.99 3.46
CA ASN A 139 -9.27 -0.39 2.27
C ASN A 139 -8.57 0.92 1.87
N LEU A 140 -8.27 1.78 2.85
CA LEU A 140 -7.57 3.05 2.60
C LEU A 140 -6.15 2.83 2.09
N ILE A 141 -5.43 1.83 2.59
CA ILE A 141 -4.06 1.53 2.17
C ILE A 141 -4.01 1.11 0.70
N ASN A 142 -4.89 0.21 0.29
CA ASN A 142 -4.92 -0.35 -1.05
C ASN A 142 -5.99 0.28 -1.97
N SER A 143 -6.52 1.46 -1.61
CA SER A 143 -7.63 2.10 -2.35
C SER A 143 -7.34 2.27 -3.86
N GLY A 144 -6.11 2.58 -4.24
CA GLY A 144 -5.70 2.69 -5.65
C GLY A 144 -5.77 1.35 -6.38
N PHE A 145 -5.24 0.28 -5.77
CA PHE A 145 -5.31 -1.08 -6.30
C PHE A 145 -6.77 -1.53 -6.46
N LEU A 146 -7.56 -1.41 -5.40
CA LEU A 146 -8.95 -1.84 -5.37
C LEU A 146 -9.82 -1.11 -6.40
N ASN A 147 -9.67 0.22 -6.50
CA ASN A 147 -10.42 1.01 -7.49
C ASN A 147 -10.07 0.60 -8.92
N ARG A 148 -8.79 0.33 -9.19
CA ARG A 148 -8.35 -0.14 -10.50
C ARG A 148 -8.92 -1.51 -10.83
N VAL A 149 -8.89 -2.46 -9.90
CA VAL A 149 -9.38 -3.83 -10.11
C VAL A 149 -10.90 -3.84 -10.28
N LYS A 150 -11.61 -3.09 -9.43
CA LYS A 150 -13.08 -3.08 -9.42
C LYS A 150 -13.69 -2.23 -10.53
N ASN A 151 -13.13 -1.06 -10.78
CA ASN A 151 -13.73 -0.04 -11.64
C ASN A 151 -12.91 0.26 -12.91
N GLY A 152 -11.72 -0.32 -13.07
CA GLY A 152 -10.80 0.02 -14.16
C GLY A 152 -10.27 1.46 -14.13
N LYS A 153 -10.37 2.15 -12.99
CA LYS A 153 -10.04 3.58 -12.86
C LYS A 153 -8.98 3.82 -11.79
N PRO A 154 -8.10 4.83 -11.97
CA PRO A 154 -7.17 5.21 -10.93
C PRO A 154 -7.89 5.82 -9.72
N ASN A 155 -7.27 5.73 -8.54
CA ASN A 155 -7.65 6.54 -7.39
C ASN A 155 -6.96 7.90 -7.50
N ILE A 156 -7.72 8.99 -7.43
CA ILE A 156 -7.21 10.35 -7.62
C ILE A 156 -7.22 11.09 -6.29
N ASN A 157 -6.03 11.54 -5.87
CA ASN A 157 -5.86 12.38 -4.70
C ASN A 157 -5.45 13.79 -5.12
N ILE A 158 -6.17 14.80 -4.65
CA ILE A 158 -5.86 16.21 -4.93
C ILE A 158 -5.07 16.76 -3.75
N LYS A 159 -3.85 17.30 -4.03
CA LYS A 159 -3.03 17.99 -3.05
C LYS A 159 -2.99 19.47 -3.35
N ILE A 160 -3.46 20.28 -2.43
CA ILE A 160 -3.42 21.75 -2.50
C ILE A 160 -2.55 22.28 -1.35
N ALA A 161 -1.69 23.26 -1.63
CA ALA A 161 -1.00 24.05 -0.61
C ALA A 161 -1.62 25.43 -0.59
N SER A 162 -2.26 25.79 0.52
CA SER A 162 -2.92 27.09 0.68
C SER A 162 -2.64 27.70 2.04
N SER A 163 -2.80 29.01 2.14
CA SER A 163 -2.90 29.74 3.40
C SER A 163 -4.22 29.41 4.11
N ALA A 164 -4.39 29.90 5.35
CA ALA A 164 -5.61 29.68 6.13
C ALA A 164 -6.87 30.26 5.48
N ASP A 165 -6.72 31.33 4.71
CA ASP A 165 -7.78 31.96 3.91
C ASP A 165 -7.91 31.39 2.48
N GLY A 166 -7.29 30.23 2.21
CA GLY A 166 -7.45 29.47 0.97
C GLY A 166 -6.65 30.00 -0.22
N LYS A 167 -5.67 30.90 -0.03
CA LYS A 167 -4.86 31.45 -1.12
C LYS A 167 -3.67 30.56 -1.43
N THR A 168 -3.39 30.36 -2.71
CA THR A 168 -2.28 29.54 -3.21
C THR A 168 -1.06 30.37 -3.63
N ALA A 169 -1.21 31.70 -3.72
CA ALA A 169 -0.15 32.66 -4.01
C ALA A 169 -0.52 34.05 -3.46
N LEU A 170 0.46 34.93 -3.34
CA LEU A 170 0.27 36.37 -3.10
C LEU A 170 -0.29 37.06 -4.35
N ARG A 171 -0.72 38.32 -4.23
CA ARG A 171 -1.24 39.09 -5.37
C ARG A 171 -0.21 39.29 -6.48
N ASP A 172 1.08 39.31 -6.17
CA ASP A 172 2.19 39.37 -7.13
C ASP A 172 2.59 38.03 -7.72
N GLY A 173 1.83 36.96 -7.42
CA GLY A 173 2.07 35.59 -7.91
C GLY A 173 3.10 34.80 -7.14
N LYS A 174 3.74 35.39 -6.12
CA LYS A 174 4.71 34.65 -5.30
C LYS A 174 4.01 33.63 -4.41
N SER A 175 4.49 32.37 -4.45
CA SER A 175 3.93 31.23 -3.70
C SER A 175 4.91 30.57 -2.71
N LYS A 176 6.14 31.07 -2.62
CA LYS A 176 7.20 30.49 -1.78
C LYS A 176 7.41 31.35 -0.51
N TRP A 177 7.18 30.83 0.70
CA TRP A 177 6.67 29.49 1.06
C TRP A 177 5.36 29.68 1.81
N ILE A 178 4.27 29.08 1.34
CA ILE A 178 2.96 29.17 1.99
C ILE A 178 2.87 28.16 3.14
N THR A 179 3.54 27.01 3.01
CA THR A 179 3.52 25.93 3.99
C THR A 179 4.91 25.70 4.60
N ASN A 180 4.94 25.17 5.82
CA ASN A 180 6.17 24.88 6.56
C ASN A 180 6.91 23.64 6.02
N ASP A 181 8.10 23.36 6.57
CA ASP A 181 8.95 22.23 6.14
C ASP A 181 8.29 20.86 6.31
N LEU A 182 7.52 20.67 7.40
CA LEU A 182 6.81 19.40 7.62
C LEU A 182 5.77 19.15 6.55
N SER A 183 4.98 20.14 6.20
CA SER A 183 3.99 20.05 5.10
C SER A 183 4.65 19.76 3.76
N ARG A 184 5.81 20.37 3.49
CA ARG A 184 6.58 20.11 2.26
C ARG A 184 7.16 18.67 2.25
N LYS A 185 7.66 18.16 3.38
CA LYS A 185 8.09 16.77 3.54
C LYS A 185 6.93 15.81 3.32
N TYR A 186 5.74 16.14 3.84
CA TYR A 186 4.53 15.35 3.59
C TYR A 186 4.16 15.31 2.10
N GLY A 187 4.26 16.43 1.39
CA GLY A 187 4.11 16.46 -0.06
C GLY A 187 5.09 15.54 -0.81
N HIS A 188 6.33 15.42 -0.33
CA HIS A 188 7.29 14.43 -0.85
C HIS A 188 6.90 12.99 -0.47
N ARG A 189 6.35 12.77 0.72
CA ARG A 189 5.84 11.46 1.12
C ARG A 189 4.69 11.02 0.22
N LEU A 190 3.75 11.92 -0.11
CA LEU A 190 2.69 11.62 -1.08
C LEU A 190 3.26 11.18 -2.43
N ARG A 191 4.31 11.85 -2.93
CA ARG A 191 4.97 11.44 -4.18
C ARG A 191 5.54 10.03 -4.11
N SER A 192 6.10 9.62 -2.98
CA SER A 192 6.69 8.28 -2.83
C SER A 192 5.65 7.16 -2.69
N THR A 193 4.38 7.48 -2.48
CA THR A 193 3.30 6.49 -2.27
C THR A 193 2.28 6.45 -3.41
N HIS A 194 2.47 7.25 -4.45
CA HIS A 194 1.59 7.31 -5.62
C HIS A 194 2.35 6.93 -6.88
N ASP A 195 1.66 6.26 -7.80
CA ASP A 195 2.25 5.80 -9.08
C ASP A 195 2.54 6.95 -10.03
N ALA A 196 1.72 8.02 -9.98
CA ALA A 196 1.89 9.19 -10.84
C ALA A 196 1.61 10.50 -10.12
N ILE A 197 2.25 11.57 -10.57
CA ILE A 197 1.94 12.96 -10.22
C ILE A 197 1.53 13.72 -11.49
N LEU A 198 0.34 14.33 -11.45
CA LEU A 198 -0.18 15.12 -12.58
C LEU A 198 -0.16 16.60 -12.23
N VAL A 199 0.37 17.42 -13.14
CA VAL A 199 0.35 18.89 -13.06
C VAL A 199 0.05 19.53 -14.42
N GLY A 200 -0.48 20.74 -14.42
CA GLY A 200 -0.57 21.57 -15.62
C GLY A 200 0.78 22.18 -16.01
N ILE A 201 0.95 22.50 -17.29
CA ILE A 201 2.19 23.10 -17.85
C ILE A 201 2.61 24.40 -17.11
N ASN A 202 1.66 25.20 -16.70
CA ASN A 202 1.96 26.45 -15.99
C ASN A 202 2.75 26.23 -14.69
N THR A 203 2.53 25.11 -13.99
CA THR A 203 3.32 24.73 -12.81
C THR A 203 4.79 24.48 -13.18
N ILE A 204 5.04 23.89 -14.35
CA ILE A 204 6.40 23.65 -14.82
C ILE A 204 7.09 24.96 -15.23
N ILE A 205 6.37 25.82 -15.95
CA ILE A 205 6.91 27.11 -16.42
C ILE A 205 7.22 28.02 -15.22
N SER A 206 6.31 28.14 -14.24
CA SER A 206 6.47 29.02 -13.09
C SER A 206 7.49 28.52 -12.07
N ASP A 207 7.46 27.22 -11.73
CA ASP A 207 8.24 26.67 -10.60
C ASP A 207 9.51 25.95 -11.05
N ASN A 208 9.64 25.59 -12.32
CA ASN A 208 10.69 24.72 -12.85
C ASN A 208 10.95 23.49 -11.98
N SER A 209 9.87 22.85 -11.54
CA SER A 209 9.88 21.80 -10.51
C SER A 209 10.31 20.45 -11.09
N LYS A 210 11.03 19.66 -10.29
CA LYS A 210 11.47 18.30 -10.67
C LYS A 210 10.39 17.25 -10.50
N LEU A 211 9.35 17.49 -9.73
CA LEU A 211 8.23 16.59 -9.39
C LEU A 211 8.65 15.23 -8.76
N ASN A 212 9.89 15.05 -8.41
CA ASN A 212 10.42 13.83 -7.78
C ASN A 212 10.27 13.81 -6.26
N CYS A 213 10.46 12.64 -5.64
CA CYS A 213 10.62 12.49 -4.20
C CYS A 213 12.08 12.81 -3.82
N ARG A 214 12.28 13.65 -2.78
CA ARG A 214 13.60 14.05 -2.29
C ARG A 214 13.83 13.72 -0.82
N LEU A 215 12.97 12.88 -0.24
CA LEU A 215 13.18 12.38 1.12
C LEU A 215 14.33 11.36 1.13
N ASN A 216 15.14 11.42 2.18
CA ASN A 216 16.20 10.42 2.38
C ASN A 216 15.59 9.02 2.51
N GLY A 217 16.20 8.05 1.82
CA GLY A 217 15.70 6.68 1.75
C GLY A 217 14.52 6.43 0.79
N LEU A 218 13.91 7.50 0.21
CA LEU A 218 12.74 7.37 -0.68
C LEU A 218 12.96 7.98 -2.08
N LYS A 219 14.17 8.33 -2.43
CA LYS A 219 14.47 8.99 -3.72
C LYS A 219 14.08 8.13 -4.92
N ASN A 220 14.26 6.81 -4.81
CA ASN A 220 13.93 5.83 -5.86
C ASN A 220 12.42 5.58 -6.00
N GLN A 221 11.59 6.09 -5.08
CA GLN A 221 10.14 6.00 -5.11
C GLN A 221 9.53 7.27 -5.70
N SER A 222 10.11 7.80 -6.76
CA SER A 222 9.55 8.96 -7.46
C SER A 222 8.45 8.51 -8.42
N PRO A 223 7.28 9.22 -8.45
CA PRO A 223 6.16 8.85 -9.32
C PRO A 223 6.44 9.15 -10.79
N VAL A 224 5.68 8.53 -11.68
CA VAL A 224 5.64 8.92 -13.09
C VAL A 224 5.12 10.35 -13.18
N LYS A 225 5.79 11.18 -13.97
CA LYS A 225 5.45 12.60 -14.15
C LYS A 225 4.49 12.74 -15.33
N VAL A 226 3.30 13.26 -15.06
CA VAL A 226 2.26 13.54 -16.08
C VAL A 226 2.05 15.05 -16.17
N ILE A 227 2.27 15.62 -17.34
CA ILE A 227 2.15 17.05 -17.58
C ILE A 227 1.03 17.28 -18.60
N VAL A 228 0.01 18.04 -18.22
CA VAL A 228 -1.06 18.45 -19.11
C VAL A 228 -0.60 19.70 -19.86
N ASP A 229 -0.24 19.54 -21.13
CA ASP A 229 0.29 20.59 -22.02
C ASP A 229 -0.27 20.45 -23.44
N SER A 230 -1.42 21.06 -23.67
CA SER A 230 -2.13 20.98 -24.97
C SER A 230 -1.41 21.65 -26.13
N ARG A 231 -0.41 22.51 -25.86
CA ARG A 231 0.33 23.26 -26.86
C ARG A 231 1.77 22.83 -27.03
N LEU A 232 2.22 21.79 -26.30
CA LEU A 232 3.61 21.34 -26.24
C LEU A 232 4.59 22.49 -25.95
N SER A 233 4.23 23.35 -25.00
CA SER A 233 4.97 24.57 -24.65
C SER A 233 6.03 24.34 -23.57
N ILE A 234 6.25 23.10 -23.13
CA ILE A 234 7.26 22.75 -22.14
C ILE A 234 8.66 23.10 -22.65
N PRO A 235 9.46 23.90 -21.89
CA PRO A 235 10.84 24.18 -22.27
C PRO A 235 11.69 22.90 -22.20
N LEU A 236 12.50 22.65 -23.23
CA LEU A 236 13.42 21.49 -23.25
C LEU A 236 14.47 21.53 -22.12
N SER A 237 14.73 22.71 -21.57
CA SER A 237 15.61 22.92 -20.42
C SER A 237 14.94 22.63 -19.06
N ALA A 238 13.63 22.34 -19.03
CA ALA A 238 12.86 22.17 -17.80
C ALA A 238 13.42 21.05 -16.91
N ASN A 239 13.54 21.32 -15.63
CA ASN A 239 14.11 20.36 -14.66
C ASN A 239 13.30 19.05 -14.54
N VAL A 240 12.03 19.05 -14.90
CA VAL A 240 11.18 17.86 -14.90
C VAL A 240 11.64 16.83 -15.95
N LEU A 241 12.27 17.26 -17.04
CA LEU A 241 12.80 16.41 -18.11
C LEU A 241 14.19 15.84 -17.80
N LYS A 242 14.88 16.40 -16.81
CA LYS A 242 16.20 15.89 -16.37
C LYS A 242 16.01 14.63 -15.53
N ILE A 243 16.66 13.55 -15.92
CA ILE A 243 16.69 12.25 -15.23
C ILE A 243 17.58 12.33 -13.97
#